data_368e14dc5e999af9d88623a96ea11b88
#
_entry.id   368e14dc5e999af9d88623a96ea11b88
#
_cell.length_a   1.000
_cell.length_b   1.000
_cell.length_c   1.000
_cell.angle_alpha   90.00
_cell.angle_beta   90.00
_cell.angle_gamma   90.00
#
_symmetry.space_group_name_H-M   'P 1'
#
loop_
_entity.id
_entity.type
_entity.pdbx_description
1 polymer ?
#
loop_
_entity_poly.entity_id
_entity_poly.type
_entity_poly.pdbx_seq_one_letter_code
_entity_poly.pdbx_strand_id
1 'polypeptide(L)'
;MAGFSGTFETMYVQDKFYVSDILTINYGVRYDSFEMDAGPAYNEYGSGLLGFRNDTPASTSIVQPRFGFQLDATNLDMFSSNRIVSAEIRGGYGLFAGRVPNVWLASPFANSGVVQYGSRYSSPCQTAGDRTCFKAPETIYQDFPYSEFASTSPAQGIDPNYDTPSTWKFNLELLLTT
;
A
#
# COMPACT_ATOMS: atom_id res chain seq x y z
N MET A 1 6.48 -11.28 -18.26
CA MET A 1 6.13 -10.14 -17.39
C MET A 1 4.98 -10.59 -16.53
N ALA A 2 5.13 -10.62 -15.20
CA ALA A 2 4.04 -11.01 -14.31
C ALA A 2 3.10 -9.79 -14.17
N GLY A 3 1.83 -9.99 -14.45
CA GLY A 3 0.79 -8.96 -14.30
C GLY A 3 -0.27 -9.43 -13.31
N PHE A 4 -0.88 -8.50 -12.62
CA PHE A 4 -2.05 -8.74 -11.79
C PHE A 4 -3.13 -7.72 -12.13
N SER A 5 -4.37 -8.05 -11.85
CA SER A 5 -5.52 -7.18 -11.92
C SER A 5 -6.22 -7.14 -10.57
N GLY A 6 -6.97 -6.09 -10.34
CA GLY A 6 -7.76 -5.93 -9.11
C GLY A 6 -8.70 -4.75 -9.22
N THR A 7 -9.75 -4.80 -8.44
CA THR A 7 -10.80 -3.80 -8.38
C THR A 7 -10.60 -2.89 -7.16
N PHE A 8 -10.72 -1.59 -7.38
CA PHE A 8 -10.68 -0.59 -6.34
C PHE A 8 -12.01 0.15 -6.31
N GLU A 9 -12.71 0.06 -5.19
CA GLU A 9 -14.01 0.71 -5.00
C GLU A 9 -13.92 1.80 -3.94
N THR A 10 -14.60 2.91 -4.20
CA THR A 10 -14.67 4.04 -3.27
C THR A 10 -16.10 4.53 -3.16
N MET A 11 -16.56 4.66 -1.93
CA MET A 11 -17.82 5.33 -1.59
C MET A 11 -17.55 6.41 -0.55
N TYR A 12 -18.27 7.53 -0.64
CA TYR A 12 -18.18 8.55 0.40
C TYR A 12 -19.50 9.26 0.58
N VAL A 13 -19.73 9.74 1.79
CA VAL A 13 -20.79 10.68 2.14
C VAL A 13 -20.18 11.80 2.96
N GLN A 14 -20.56 13.01 2.65
CA GLN A 14 -20.07 14.21 3.32
C GLN A 14 -21.19 15.23 3.40
N ASP A 15 -21.25 15.94 4.52
CA ASP A 15 -22.18 17.02 4.74
C ASP A 15 -21.46 18.24 5.33
N LYS A 16 -22.10 19.42 5.13
CA LYS A 16 -21.66 20.70 5.65
C LYS A 16 -22.80 21.30 6.46
N PHE A 17 -22.58 21.45 7.76
CA PHE A 17 -23.55 21.94 8.70
C PHE A 17 -23.19 23.33 9.20
N TYR A 18 -24.09 24.28 9.04
CA TYR A 18 -23.96 25.64 9.56
C TYR A 18 -24.55 25.68 10.95
N VAL A 19 -23.69 25.64 11.96
CA VAL A 19 -24.09 25.67 13.38
C VAL A 19 -24.59 27.06 13.76
N SER A 20 -23.93 28.09 13.23
CA SER A 20 -24.27 29.49 13.40
C SER A 20 -23.70 30.31 12.23
N ASP A 21 -23.94 31.62 12.24
CA ASP A 21 -23.39 32.54 11.23
C ASP A 21 -21.83 32.54 11.22
N ILE A 22 -21.22 32.20 12.34
CA ILE A 22 -19.76 32.22 12.51
C ILE A 22 -19.13 30.83 12.52
N LEU A 23 -19.90 29.75 12.69
CA LEU A 23 -19.37 28.37 12.83
C LEU A 23 -19.96 27.42 11.79
N THR A 24 -19.10 26.87 11.00
CA THR A 24 -19.42 25.81 10.05
C THR A 24 -18.66 24.53 10.42
N ILE A 25 -19.34 23.40 10.35
CA ILE A 25 -18.76 22.07 10.56
C ILE A 25 -18.91 21.27 9.27
N ASN A 26 -17.84 20.59 8.88
CA ASN A 26 -17.84 19.60 7.81
C ASN A 26 -17.56 18.23 8.41
N TYR A 27 -18.36 17.25 8.06
CA TYR A 27 -18.13 15.89 8.52
C TYR A 27 -18.47 14.92 7.40
N GLY A 28 -17.82 13.80 7.42
CA GLY A 28 -18.05 12.78 6.41
C GLY A 28 -17.32 11.49 6.72
N VAL A 29 -17.65 10.49 5.93
CA VAL A 29 -16.99 9.21 5.97
C VAL A 29 -16.73 8.74 4.54
N ARG A 30 -15.55 8.17 4.34
CA ARG A 30 -15.16 7.53 3.08
C ARG A 30 -14.85 6.06 3.37
N TYR A 31 -15.34 5.19 2.51
CA TYR A 31 -15.02 3.77 2.49
C TYR A 31 -14.23 3.49 1.22
N ASP A 32 -13.07 2.87 1.38
CA ASP A 32 -12.26 2.36 0.27
C ASP A 32 -12.11 0.85 0.45
N SER A 33 -12.27 0.10 -0.64
CA SER A 33 -11.93 -1.32 -0.71
C SER A 33 -11.06 -1.60 -1.92
N PHE A 34 -10.21 -2.59 -1.78
CA PHE A 34 -9.37 -3.12 -2.83
C PHE A 34 -9.42 -4.64 -2.78
N GLU A 35 -9.63 -5.27 -3.91
CA GLU A 35 -9.65 -6.72 -4.05
C GLU A 35 -8.88 -7.12 -5.31
N MET A 36 -7.97 -8.09 -5.17
CA MET A 36 -7.26 -8.68 -6.31
C MET A 36 -8.09 -9.80 -6.93
N ASP A 37 -8.10 -9.86 -8.26
CA ASP A 37 -8.86 -10.86 -9.01
C ASP A 37 -8.27 -12.27 -8.87
N ALA A 38 -6.94 -12.38 -8.63
CA ALA A 38 -6.24 -13.64 -8.45
C ALA A 38 -5.00 -13.46 -7.58
N GLY A 39 -4.58 -14.53 -6.95
CA GLY A 39 -3.31 -14.62 -6.23
C GLY A 39 -2.12 -15.00 -7.11
N PRO A 40 -0.89 -14.94 -6.56
CA PRO A 40 0.31 -15.49 -7.21
C PRO A 40 0.22 -16.99 -7.46
N ALA A 41 1.16 -17.56 -8.22
CA ALA A 41 1.24 -19.00 -8.39
C ALA A 41 1.57 -19.70 -7.05
N TYR A 42 0.80 -20.72 -6.72
CA TYR A 42 0.98 -21.47 -5.48
C TYR A 42 2.33 -22.18 -5.42
N ASN A 43 3.00 -22.06 -4.29
CA ASN A 43 4.24 -22.77 -3.97
C ASN A 43 4.11 -23.38 -2.57
N GLU A 44 4.07 -24.71 -2.50
CA GLU A 44 3.90 -25.45 -1.25
C GLU A 44 5.06 -25.21 -0.27
N TYR A 45 6.29 -25.30 -0.76
CA TYR A 45 7.49 -25.08 0.06
C TYR A 45 7.54 -23.62 0.59
N GLY A 46 7.31 -22.65 -0.29
CA GLY A 46 7.28 -21.24 0.09
C GLY A 46 6.18 -20.95 1.10
N SER A 47 4.98 -21.49 0.90
CA SER A 47 3.86 -21.37 1.84
C SER A 47 4.18 -21.95 3.21
N GLY A 48 4.86 -23.10 3.25
CA GLY A 48 5.35 -23.70 4.49
C GLY A 48 6.34 -22.82 5.26
N LEU A 49 7.23 -22.12 4.56
CA LEU A 49 8.17 -21.17 5.17
C LEU A 49 7.49 -19.88 5.65
N LEU A 50 6.49 -19.40 4.92
CA LEU A 50 5.74 -18.19 5.27
C LEU A 50 4.76 -18.40 6.42
N GLY A 51 4.32 -19.64 6.65
CA GLY A 51 3.27 -19.96 7.62
C GLY A 51 1.85 -19.63 7.14
N PHE A 52 1.69 -19.24 5.88
CA PHE A 52 0.40 -18.99 5.20
C PHE A 52 0.52 -19.31 3.70
N ARG A 53 -0.62 -19.43 3.03
CA ARG A 53 -0.65 -19.69 1.58
C ARG A 53 -0.18 -18.47 0.81
N ASN A 54 0.85 -18.65 -0.03
CA ASN A 54 1.40 -17.55 -0.83
C ASN A 54 0.49 -17.11 -1.99
N ASP A 55 -0.51 -17.90 -2.36
CA ASP A 55 -1.43 -17.65 -3.48
C ASP A 55 -2.73 -16.95 -3.08
N THR A 56 -2.84 -16.51 -1.84
CA THR A 56 -4.03 -15.77 -1.37
C THR A 56 -4.09 -14.39 -2.04
N PRO A 57 -5.20 -14.06 -2.73
CA PRO A 57 -5.41 -12.72 -3.28
C PRO A 57 -5.44 -11.68 -2.16
N ALA A 58 -4.83 -10.52 -2.38
CA ALA A 58 -4.94 -9.42 -1.42
C ALA A 58 -6.33 -8.81 -1.46
N SER A 59 -6.92 -8.64 -0.29
CA SER A 59 -8.17 -7.92 -0.09
C SER A 59 -8.06 -7.05 1.15
N THR A 60 -8.43 -5.78 1.04
CA THR A 60 -8.40 -4.84 2.17
C THR A 60 -9.49 -3.80 2.03
N SER A 61 -10.01 -3.34 3.17
CA SER A 61 -10.99 -2.26 3.20
C SER A 61 -10.76 -1.35 4.39
N ILE A 62 -11.10 -0.08 4.24
CA ILE A 62 -10.90 0.90 5.30
C ILE A 62 -11.99 1.95 5.32
N VAL A 63 -12.48 2.27 6.51
CA VAL A 63 -13.41 3.37 6.77
C VAL A 63 -12.62 4.58 7.26
N GLN A 64 -12.78 5.70 6.59
CA GLN A 64 -12.03 6.93 6.81
C GLN A 64 -12.95 8.06 7.28
N PRO A 65 -13.20 8.20 8.60
CA PRO A 65 -13.96 9.34 9.13
C PRO A 65 -13.15 10.64 8.98
N ARG A 66 -13.86 11.73 8.70
CA ARG A 66 -13.29 13.06 8.54
C ARG A 66 -14.17 14.07 9.21
N PHE A 67 -13.56 14.99 9.91
CA PHE A 67 -14.20 16.12 10.57
C PHE A 67 -13.40 17.39 10.31
N GLY A 68 -14.08 18.49 10.09
CA GLY A 68 -13.46 19.81 9.95
C GLY A 68 -14.39 20.89 10.47
N PHE A 69 -13.83 22.00 10.86
CA PHE A 69 -14.57 23.20 11.25
C PHE A 69 -13.92 24.46 10.69
N GLN A 70 -14.74 25.49 10.56
CA GLN A 70 -14.36 26.83 10.16
C GLN A 70 -15.12 27.80 11.06
N LEU A 71 -14.36 28.62 11.80
CA LEU A 71 -14.89 29.61 12.72
C LEU A 71 -14.47 31.02 12.27
N ASP A 72 -15.42 31.87 11.97
CA ASP A 72 -15.17 33.29 11.82
C ASP A 72 -14.96 33.90 13.20
N ALA A 73 -13.74 34.26 13.48
CA ALA A 73 -13.31 34.83 14.77
C ALA A 73 -13.15 36.34 14.73
N THR A 74 -13.53 37.02 13.62
CA THR A 74 -13.31 38.45 13.39
C THR A 74 -13.87 39.30 14.51
N ASN A 75 -15.05 38.95 15.03
CA ASN A 75 -15.74 39.71 16.06
C ASN A 75 -15.48 39.19 17.49
N LEU A 76 -14.57 38.25 17.68
CA LEU A 76 -14.16 37.84 19.02
C LEU A 76 -13.25 38.91 19.63
N ASP A 77 -13.44 39.22 20.93
CA ASP A 77 -12.68 40.24 21.66
C ASP A 77 -11.15 40.10 21.50
N MET A 78 -10.68 38.87 21.36
CA MET A 78 -9.27 38.56 21.16
C MET A 78 -8.70 39.14 19.87
N PHE A 79 -9.50 39.25 18.82
CA PHE A 79 -9.12 39.74 17.49
C PHE A 79 -9.72 41.12 17.17
N SER A 80 -10.47 41.71 18.10
CA SER A 80 -11.10 43.04 17.95
C SER A 80 -10.05 44.15 18.03
N SER A 81 -9.28 44.30 16.98
CA SER A 81 -8.25 45.34 16.83
C SER A 81 -8.45 46.10 15.54
N ASN A 82 -8.24 47.43 15.58
CA ASN A 82 -8.33 48.31 14.39
C ASN A 82 -7.34 47.95 13.26
N ARG A 83 -6.47 46.98 13.49
CA ARG A 83 -5.49 46.47 12.51
C ARG A 83 -5.88 45.13 11.90
N ILE A 84 -6.85 44.43 12.48
CA ILE A 84 -7.30 43.10 11.97
C ILE A 84 -8.62 43.36 11.24
N VAL A 85 -8.62 43.06 9.94
CA VAL A 85 -9.81 43.16 9.08
C VAL A 85 -10.65 41.90 9.17
N SER A 86 -9.98 40.72 9.24
CA SER A 86 -10.67 39.48 9.44
C SER A 86 -9.77 38.48 10.17
N ALA A 87 -10.40 37.60 10.96
CA ALA A 87 -9.76 36.47 11.65
C ALA A 87 -10.60 35.22 11.44
N GLU A 88 -9.96 34.15 10.98
CA GLU A 88 -10.60 32.85 10.75
C GLU A 88 -9.79 31.75 11.37
N ILE A 89 -10.43 30.84 12.11
CA ILE A 89 -9.83 29.64 12.67
C ILE A 89 -10.40 28.44 11.91
N ARG A 90 -9.52 27.64 11.33
CA ARG A 90 -9.88 26.39 10.66
C ARG A 90 -9.19 25.23 11.32
N GLY A 91 -9.87 24.11 11.36
CA GLY A 91 -9.25 22.89 11.85
C GLY A 91 -9.91 21.65 11.28
N GLY A 92 -9.19 20.55 11.37
CA GLY A 92 -9.69 19.28 10.91
C GLY A 92 -8.97 18.10 11.52
N TYR A 93 -9.67 16.99 11.56
CA TYR A 93 -9.18 15.71 12.03
C TYR A 93 -9.77 14.59 11.17
N GLY A 94 -8.95 13.62 10.81
CA GLY A 94 -9.45 12.51 10.01
C GLY A 94 -8.44 11.41 9.77
N LEU A 95 -8.97 10.26 9.39
CA LEU A 95 -8.20 9.13 8.92
C LEU A 95 -8.04 9.23 7.40
N PHE A 96 -6.82 9.02 6.92
CA PHE A 96 -6.47 9.06 5.51
C PHE A 96 -5.70 7.81 5.14
N ALA A 97 -6.23 7.02 4.22
CA ALA A 97 -5.55 5.88 3.65
C ALA A 97 -4.74 6.28 2.41
N GLY A 98 -3.58 5.65 2.26
CA GLY A 98 -2.78 5.70 1.05
C GLY A 98 -3.25 4.65 0.05
N ARG A 99 -2.78 4.75 -1.19
CA ARG A 99 -2.89 3.63 -2.13
C ARG A 99 -1.84 2.58 -1.79
N VAL A 100 -2.23 1.32 -1.92
CA VAL A 100 -1.28 0.20 -1.85
C VAL A 100 -0.26 0.36 -2.98
N PRO A 101 1.05 0.35 -2.69
CA PRO A 101 2.06 0.41 -3.73
C PRO A 101 1.97 -0.83 -4.63
N ASN A 102 1.72 -0.63 -5.92
CA ASN A 102 1.59 -1.72 -6.89
C ASN A 102 2.80 -2.66 -6.93
N VAL A 103 4.00 -2.15 -6.62
CA VAL A 103 5.22 -2.96 -6.57
C VAL A 103 5.16 -4.02 -5.46
N TRP A 104 4.51 -3.74 -4.33
CA TRP A 104 4.36 -4.71 -3.24
C TRP A 104 3.38 -5.82 -3.63
N LEU A 105 2.35 -5.48 -4.40
CA LEU A 105 1.38 -6.44 -4.90
C LEU A 105 1.93 -7.26 -6.08
N ALA A 106 2.73 -6.65 -6.96
CA ALA A 106 3.31 -7.33 -8.13
C ALA A 106 4.49 -8.25 -7.77
N SER A 107 5.24 -7.95 -6.70
CA SER A 107 6.43 -8.68 -6.32
C SER A 107 6.17 -10.18 -6.07
N PRO A 108 5.13 -10.61 -5.35
CA PRO A 108 4.82 -12.01 -5.15
C PRO A 108 4.51 -12.77 -6.45
N PHE A 109 3.92 -12.10 -7.46
CA PHE A 109 3.65 -12.74 -8.76
C PHE A 109 4.94 -13.04 -9.54
N ALA A 110 5.90 -12.12 -9.48
CA ALA A 110 7.20 -12.33 -10.10
C ALA A 110 8.07 -13.34 -9.33
N ASN A 111 7.92 -13.38 -8.00
CA ASN A 111 8.76 -14.15 -7.09
C ASN A 111 7.97 -15.21 -6.34
N SER A 112 7.05 -15.89 -7.03
CA SER A 112 6.28 -17.00 -6.45
C SER A 112 7.14 -18.25 -6.20
N GLY A 113 8.39 -18.28 -6.69
CA GLY A 113 9.26 -19.46 -6.67
C GLY A 113 8.87 -20.54 -7.69
N VAL A 114 7.77 -20.32 -8.44
CA VAL A 114 7.29 -21.23 -9.51
C VAL A 114 7.53 -20.62 -10.89
N VAL A 115 7.43 -19.28 -11.02
CA VAL A 115 7.56 -18.55 -12.29
C VAL A 115 9.00 -18.16 -12.57
N GLN A 116 9.78 -17.88 -11.54
CA GLN A 116 11.21 -17.59 -11.64
C GLN A 116 11.97 -18.31 -10.54
N TYR A 117 12.98 -19.06 -10.92
CA TYR A 117 13.96 -19.58 -9.96
C TYR A 117 15.29 -18.89 -10.19
N GLY A 118 15.86 -18.38 -9.13
CA GLY A 118 17.25 -17.98 -9.08
C GLY A 118 18.09 -19.14 -8.59
N SER A 119 18.70 -19.88 -9.47
CA SER A 119 19.80 -20.76 -9.09
C SER A 119 21.07 -19.91 -9.00
N ARG A 120 21.62 -19.72 -7.80
CA ARG A 120 23.02 -19.34 -7.67
C ARG A 120 23.83 -20.61 -7.96
N TYR A 121 24.15 -20.80 -9.21
CA TYR A 121 25.18 -21.74 -9.57
C TYR A 121 26.51 -21.20 -9.01
N SER A 122 26.95 -21.70 -7.88
CA SER A 122 28.31 -21.51 -7.45
C SER A 122 29.17 -22.36 -8.39
N SER A 123 29.56 -21.74 -9.50
CA SER A 123 30.42 -22.38 -10.49
C SER A 123 31.66 -22.96 -9.77
N PRO A 124 32.04 -24.19 -10.05
CA PRO A 124 33.34 -24.70 -9.67
C PRO A 124 34.50 -23.92 -10.31
N CYS A 125 34.24 -22.91 -11.10
CA CYS A 125 35.19 -21.97 -11.68
C CYS A 125 35.87 -21.06 -10.65
N GLN A 126 36.39 -21.62 -9.60
CA GLN A 126 37.20 -20.85 -8.64
C GLN A 126 38.63 -20.62 -9.13
N THR A 127 39.04 -21.30 -10.20
CA THR A 127 40.37 -21.16 -10.76
C THR A 127 40.31 -20.09 -11.88
N ALA A 128 40.94 -18.94 -11.65
CA ALA A 128 41.04 -17.91 -12.64
C ALA A 128 41.64 -18.42 -13.95
N GLY A 129 40.87 -18.36 -15.05
CA GLY A 129 41.30 -18.77 -16.38
C GLY A 129 40.70 -20.06 -16.91
N ASP A 130 40.02 -20.87 -16.11
CA ASP A 130 39.32 -22.05 -16.61
C ASP A 130 37.98 -21.69 -17.26
N ARG A 131 37.96 -21.68 -18.59
CA ARG A 131 36.78 -21.41 -19.42
C ARG A 131 35.91 -22.64 -19.66
N THR A 132 36.35 -23.83 -19.27
CA THR A 132 35.60 -25.07 -19.49
C THR A 132 34.42 -25.21 -18.56
N CYS A 133 34.35 -24.36 -17.54
CA CYS A 133 33.29 -24.34 -16.55
C CYS A 133 32.05 -23.52 -16.97
N PHE A 134 32.13 -22.77 -18.07
CA PHE A 134 30.96 -22.08 -18.64
C PHE A 134 30.13 -23.11 -19.43
N LYS A 135 29.05 -23.59 -18.84
CA LYS A 135 28.08 -24.44 -19.53
C LYS A 135 27.15 -23.60 -20.38
N ALA A 136 26.78 -24.08 -21.54
CA ALA A 136 25.72 -23.48 -22.33
C ALA A 136 24.39 -23.52 -21.56
N PRO A 137 23.49 -22.51 -21.69
CA PRO A 137 22.22 -22.47 -20.96
C PRO A 137 21.41 -23.75 -21.07
N GLU A 138 21.39 -24.41 -22.23
CA GLU A 138 20.70 -25.66 -22.51
C GLU A 138 21.21 -26.84 -21.70
N THR A 139 22.49 -26.88 -21.32
CA THR A 139 23.06 -27.96 -20.51
C THR A 139 22.83 -27.79 -19.02
N ILE A 140 22.60 -26.55 -18.57
CA ILE A 140 22.27 -26.29 -17.18
C ILE A 140 20.90 -26.86 -16.83
N TYR A 141 19.93 -26.84 -17.76
CA TYR A 141 18.62 -27.46 -17.56
C TYR A 141 18.64 -28.99 -17.47
N GLN A 142 19.63 -29.64 -18.08
CA GLN A 142 19.78 -31.11 -18.02
C GLN A 142 20.36 -31.56 -16.68
N ASP A 143 21.26 -30.78 -16.10
CA ASP A 143 21.90 -31.11 -14.83
C ASP A 143 21.02 -30.79 -13.62
N PHE A 144 20.01 -29.90 -13.78
CA PHE A 144 19.11 -29.45 -12.73
C PHE A 144 17.67 -29.54 -13.21
N PRO A 145 17.02 -30.70 -13.06
CA PRO A 145 15.63 -30.86 -13.49
C PRO A 145 14.68 -29.91 -12.73
N TYR A 146 13.79 -29.33 -13.49
CA TYR A 146 12.78 -28.34 -13.05
C TYR A 146 12.04 -28.73 -11.74
N SER A 147 11.74 -29.99 -11.57
CA SER A 147 10.99 -30.52 -10.43
C SER A 147 11.71 -30.40 -9.08
N GLU A 148 13.04 -30.40 -9.05
CA GLU A 148 13.79 -30.25 -7.80
C GLU A 148 13.87 -28.79 -7.34
N PHE A 149 13.89 -27.86 -8.27
CA PHE A 149 13.96 -26.41 -7.94
C PHE A 149 12.60 -25.84 -7.54
N ALA A 150 11.54 -26.25 -8.20
CA ALA A 150 10.20 -25.77 -7.91
C ALA A 150 9.73 -26.14 -6.49
N SER A 151 10.24 -27.26 -5.95
CA SER A 151 9.83 -27.74 -4.61
C SER A 151 10.53 -27.02 -3.46
N THR A 152 11.70 -26.39 -3.69
CA THR A 152 12.54 -25.81 -2.64
C THR A 152 12.80 -24.30 -2.79
N SER A 153 12.29 -23.68 -3.84
CA SER A 153 12.48 -22.24 -4.04
C SER A 153 11.62 -21.43 -3.06
N PRO A 154 12.22 -20.46 -2.34
CA PRO A 154 11.45 -19.57 -1.49
C PRO A 154 10.47 -18.76 -2.34
N ALA A 155 9.27 -18.54 -1.81
CA ALA A 155 8.25 -17.74 -2.43
C ALA A 155 8.03 -16.46 -1.63
N GLN A 156 7.57 -15.42 -2.32
CA GLN A 156 6.95 -14.26 -1.68
C GLN A 156 5.43 -14.48 -1.67
N GLY A 157 4.79 -13.96 -0.65
CA GLY A 157 3.33 -13.95 -0.50
C GLY A 157 2.87 -12.62 0.05
N ILE A 158 1.57 -12.39 -0.02
CA ILE A 158 0.92 -11.25 0.63
C ILE A 158 0.27 -11.79 1.90
N ASP A 159 0.56 -11.15 3.03
CA ASP A 159 -0.06 -11.53 4.30
C ASP A 159 -1.58 -11.46 4.18
N PRO A 160 -2.33 -12.52 4.55
CA PRO A 160 -3.80 -12.50 4.53
C PRO A 160 -4.42 -11.40 5.40
N ASN A 161 -3.69 -10.90 6.40
CA ASN A 161 -4.10 -9.78 7.26
C ASN A 161 -3.51 -8.43 6.81
N TYR A 162 -3.09 -8.34 5.55
CA TYR A 162 -2.56 -7.09 5.02
C TYR A 162 -3.62 -5.99 5.05
N ASP A 163 -3.27 -4.87 5.69
CA ASP A 163 -4.11 -3.67 5.76
C ASP A 163 -3.53 -2.51 4.95
N THR A 164 -4.42 -1.68 4.42
CA THR A 164 -4.03 -0.46 3.73
C THR A 164 -3.33 0.52 4.67
N PRO A 165 -2.13 1.01 4.32
CA PRO A 165 -1.45 2.02 5.11
C PRO A 165 -2.34 3.24 5.32
N SER A 166 -2.52 3.63 6.58
CA SER A 166 -3.38 4.75 6.94
C SER A 166 -2.73 5.63 8.00
N THR A 167 -3.16 6.89 8.05
CA THR A 167 -2.62 7.88 8.97
C THR A 167 -3.73 8.78 9.49
N TRP A 168 -3.78 8.97 10.80
CA TRP A 168 -4.56 10.04 11.41
C TRP A 168 -3.86 11.36 11.23
N LYS A 169 -4.59 12.36 10.70
CA LYS A 169 -4.07 13.72 10.54
C LYS A 169 -4.93 14.70 11.29
N PHE A 170 -4.25 15.63 11.93
CA PHE A 170 -4.85 16.80 12.58
C PHE A 170 -4.21 18.06 11.98
N ASN A 171 -5.02 19.07 11.74
CA ASN A 171 -4.56 20.40 11.39
C ASN A 171 -5.36 21.48 12.15
N LEU A 172 -4.68 22.56 12.49
CA LEU A 172 -5.28 23.77 13.03
C LEU A 172 -4.57 24.97 12.39
N GLU A 173 -5.34 25.91 11.90
CA GLU A 173 -4.84 27.08 11.18
C GLU A 173 -5.55 28.34 11.67
N LEU A 174 -4.80 29.42 11.82
CA LEU A 174 -5.29 30.76 12.08
C LEU A 174 -4.94 31.66 10.88
N LEU A 175 -5.95 32.21 10.26
CA LEU A 175 -5.82 33.15 9.14
C LEU A 175 -6.17 34.55 9.64
N LEU A 176 -5.24 35.47 9.48
CA LEU A 176 -5.45 36.89 9.83
C LEU A 176 -5.23 37.75 8.60
N THR A 177 -6.17 38.66 8.36
CA THR A 177 -6.03 39.72 7.35
C THR A 177 -5.91 41.06 8.06
N THR A 178 -4.86 41.80 7.73
CA THR A 178 -4.55 43.12 8.34
C THR A 178 -4.63 44.22 7.32
#